data_8ab33e7ae45b8783f334ac4a5f694872
#
_entry.id   8ab33e7ae45b8783f334ac4a5f694872
#
_cell.length_a   1.000
_cell.length_b   1.000
_cell.length_c   1.000
_cell.angle_alpha   90.00
_cell.angle_beta   90.00
_cell.angle_gamma   90.00
#
_symmetry.space_group_name_H-M   'P 1'
#
loop_
_entity.id
_entity.type
_entity.pdbx_description
1 polymer ?
#
loop_
_entity_poly.entity_id
_entity_poly.type
_entity_poly.pdbx_seq_one_letter_code
_entity_poly.pdbx_strand_id
1 'polypeptide(L)'
;MDGKLRNMTSVYLTGEKGILCLYRIGSRVANHKYIGSAGGHFEKEELNDAKACILREMEEELGLTAVDVADLQMRYITYRLKDGEIRQNYYFFGRLATDRELKSSEGTLRWIPYEGFEELNMPVSAKHMILHYLEVGRFDENLYAGITEKGGTRFVPMEDFEG
;
A
#
# COMPACT_ATOMS: atom_id res chain seq x y z
N MET A 1 1.86 10.84 25.44
CA MET A 1 1.93 10.58 23.97
C MET A 1 2.66 11.76 23.32
N ASP A 2 3.82 11.52 22.73
CA ASP A 2 4.71 12.62 22.27
C ASP A 2 4.40 13.10 20.85
N GLY A 3 3.39 12.51 20.21
CA GLY A 3 2.98 12.89 18.86
C GLY A 3 3.95 12.47 17.75
N LYS A 4 4.78 11.46 17.99
CA LYS A 4 5.66 10.92 16.95
C LYS A 4 4.85 10.23 15.87
N LEU A 5 5.11 10.62 14.63
CA LEU A 5 4.43 10.10 13.45
C LEU A 5 5.41 9.37 12.54
N ARG A 6 4.92 8.33 11.90
CA ARG A 6 5.61 7.66 10.81
C ARG A 6 4.66 7.52 9.63
N ASN A 7 4.91 8.31 8.59
CA ASN A 7 4.10 8.32 7.38
C ASN A 7 4.78 7.51 6.27
N MET A 8 4.03 6.59 5.70
CA MET A 8 4.49 5.75 4.59
C MET A 8 3.43 5.62 3.51
N THR A 9 3.86 5.51 2.27
CA THR A 9 2.99 5.11 1.16
C THR A 9 3.31 3.70 0.71
N SER A 10 2.31 3.05 0.13
CA SER A 10 2.48 1.82 -0.65
C SER A 10 1.52 1.84 -1.83
N VAL A 11 1.90 1.21 -2.92
CA VAL A 11 1.01 0.96 -4.05
C VAL A 11 0.89 -0.53 -4.30
N TYR A 12 -0.32 -0.98 -4.60
CA TYR A 12 -0.62 -2.33 -5.08
C TYR A 12 -1.08 -2.22 -6.52
N LEU A 13 -0.22 -2.64 -7.45
CA LEU A 13 -0.51 -2.62 -8.87
C LEU A 13 -1.30 -3.85 -9.26
N THR A 14 -2.44 -3.64 -9.92
CA THR A 14 -3.34 -4.70 -10.36
C THR A 14 -3.14 -5.03 -11.83
N GLY A 15 -3.49 -6.23 -12.22
CA GLY A 15 -3.44 -6.72 -13.58
C GLY A 15 -4.24 -8.01 -13.73
N GLU A 16 -4.17 -8.65 -14.90
CA GLU A 16 -4.91 -9.89 -15.19
C GLU A 16 -4.51 -11.05 -14.27
N LYS A 17 -3.26 -11.07 -13.81
CA LYS A 17 -2.72 -12.14 -12.96
C LYS A 17 -2.97 -11.94 -11.47
N GLY A 18 -3.63 -10.86 -11.07
CA GLY A 18 -3.89 -10.50 -9.70
C GLY A 18 -3.23 -9.18 -9.29
N ILE A 19 -2.51 -9.18 -8.19
CA ILE A 19 -1.83 -8.00 -7.66
C ILE A 19 -0.32 -8.26 -7.62
N LEU A 20 0.45 -7.28 -8.11
CA LEU A 20 1.91 -7.33 -8.07
C LEU A 20 2.41 -6.99 -6.67
N CYS A 21 3.10 -7.92 -6.05
CA CYS A 21 3.69 -7.75 -4.74
C CYS A 21 5.20 -7.93 -4.78
N LEU A 22 5.88 -7.26 -3.86
CA LEU A 22 7.32 -7.39 -3.65
C LEU A 22 7.58 -8.37 -2.51
N TYR A 23 8.34 -9.42 -2.76
CA TYR A 23 8.90 -10.27 -1.72
C TYR A 23 10.23 -9.68 -1.27
N ARG A 24 10.28 -9.18 -0.06
CA ARG A 24 11.43 -8.44 0.47
C ARG A 24 12.37 -9.35 1.24
N ILE A 25 13.67 -9.26 0.93
CA ILE A 25 14.74 -10.01 1.59
C ILE A 25 15.81 -9.01 2.06
N GLY A 26 16.35 -9.23 3.27
CA GLY A 26 17.44 -8.42 3.81
C GLY A 26 17.02 -7.11 4.46
N SER A 27 15.73 -6.89 4.67
CA SER A 27 15.20 -5.71 5.35
C SER A 27 14.96 -6.00 6.84
N ARG A 28 15.19 -5.00 7.69
CA ARG A 28 14.86 -5.09 9.12
C ARG A 28 13.34 -5.06 9.39
N VAL A 29 12.56 -4.47 8.50
CA VAL A 29 11.15 -4.15 8.76
C VAL A 29 10.20 -5.18 8.18
N ALA A 30 10.49 -5.73 7.03
CA ALA A 30 9.60 -6.65 6.33
C ALA A 30 10.35 -7.83 5.71
N ASN A 31 11.37 -8.33 6.42
CA ASN A 31 12.20 -9.42 5.92
C ASN A 31 11.39 -10.71 5.73
N HIS A 32 11.55 -11.36 4.58
CA HIS A 32 10.80 -12.56 4.17
C HIS A 32 9.28 -12.37 4.15
N LYS A 33 8.82 -11.15 3.83
CA LYS A 33 7.40 -10.83 3.70
C LYS A 33 7.08 -10.22 2.36
N TYR A 34 5.84 -10.42 1.94
CA TYR A 34 5.27 -9.74 0.79
C TYR A 34 4.73 -8.38 1.21
N ILE A 35 5.07 -7.36 0.45
CA ILE A 35 4.59 -5.99 0.61
C ILE A 35 4.06 -5.48 -0.73
N GLY A 36 3.58 -4.24 -0.77
CA GLY A 36 3.12 -3.61 -2.00
C GLY A 36 4.19 -3.58 -3.10
N SER A 37 3.77 -3.28 -4.30
CA SER A 37 4.64 -3.24 -5.48
C SER A 37 5.80 -2.25 -5.32
N ALA A 38 5.52 -1.10 -4.71
CA ALA A 38 6.48 -0.06 -4.35
C ALA A 38 5.94 0.74 -3.16
N GLY A 39 6.81 1.49 -2.49
CA GLY A 39 6.42 2.37 -1.41
C GLY A 39 7.60 2.83 -0.57
N GLY A 40 7.34 3.76 0.33
CA GLY A 40 8.35 4.28 1.21
C GLY A 40 7.87 5.46 2.06
N HIS A 41 8.82 6.08 2.75
CA HIS A 41 8.57 7.21 3.62
C HIS A 41 8.35 8.50 2.82
N PHE A 42 7.51 9.39 3.38
CA PHE A 42 7.38 10.75 2.85
C PHE A 42 8.69 11.52 2.98
N GLU A 43 9.04 12.24 1.94
CA GLU A 43 10.02 13.32 2.01
C GLU A 43 9.34 14.60 2.49
N LYS A 44 10.14 15.58 2.91
CA LYS A 44 9.65 16.83 3.50
C LYS A 44 8.67 17.56 2.57
N GLU A 45 8.95 17.57 1.28
CA GLU A 45 8.15 18.27 0.26
C GLU A 45 6.82 17.57 -0.03
N GLU A 46 6.69 16.32 0.42
CA GLU A 46 5.55 15.44 0.13
C GLU A 46 4.56 15.32 1.29
N LEU A 47 4.84 15.95 2.44
CA LEU A 47 4.07 15.73 3.67
C LEU A 47 2.55 15.97 3.54
N ASN A 48 2.14 16.81 2.59
CA ASN A 48 0.73 17.07 2.30
C ASN A 48 0.30 16.56 0.93
N ASP A 49 1.09 15.68 0.31
CA ASP A 49 0.84 15.16 -1.03
C ASP A 49 1.27 13.69 -1.12
N ALA A 50 0.40 12.80 -0.68
CA ALA A 50 0.66 11.37 -0.71
C ALA A 50 0.86 10.83 -2.13
N LYS A 51 0.18 11.43 -3.12
CA LYS A 51 0.32 11.03 -4.52
C LYS A 51 1.72 11.36 -5.06
N ALA A 52 2.27 12.51 -4.72
CA ALA A 52 3.64 12.87 -5.08
C ALA A 52 4.63 11.84 -4.51
N CYS A 53 4.44 11.44 -3.25
CA CYS A 53 5.28 10.44 -2.59
C CYS A 53 5.25 9.10 -3.34
N ILE A 54 4.06 8.57 -3.63
CA ILE A 54 3.98 7.25 -4.28
C ILE A 54 4.47 7.28 -5.73
N LEU A 55 4.27 8.37 -6.45
CA LEU A 55 4.81 8.52 -7.81
C LEU A 55 6.34 8.53 -7.79
N ARG A 56 6.96 9.22 -6.85
CA ARG A 56 8.41 9.22 -6.68
C ARG A 56 8.93 7.81 -6.34
N GLU A 57 8.33 7.13 -5.39
CA GLU A 57 8.72 5.77 -5.00
C GLU A 57 8.57 4.77 -6.15
N MET A 58 7.50 4.86 -6.94
CA MET A 58 7.32 4.00 -8.12
C MET A 58 8.41 4.24 -9.17
N GLU A 59 8.80 5.48 -9.38
CA GLU A 59 9.88 5.82 -10.33
C GLU A 59 11.23 5.30 -9.83
N GLU A 60 11.56 5.55 -8.57
CA GLU A 60 12.84 5.13 -7.96
C GLU A 60 12.97 3.62 -7.90
N GLU A 61 11.93 2.90 -7.50
CA GLU A 61 11.98 1.46 -7.28
C GLU A 61 11.69 0.62 -8.52
N LEU A 62 10.79 1.07 -9.40
CA LEU A 62 10.29 0.28 -10.53
C LEU A 62 10.50 0.95 -11.88
N GLY A 63 10.94 2.21 -11.92
CA GLY A 63 11.06 2.97 -13.17
C GLY A 63 9.72 3.30 -13.81
N LEU A 64 8.63 3.28 -13.04
CA LEU A 64 7.29 3.60 -13.51
C LEU A 64 6.97 5.08 -13.32
N THR A 65 6.30 5.67 -14.31
CA THR A 65 5.76 7.03 -14.24
C THR A 65 4.24 6.99 -14.21
N ALA A 66 3.60 8.15 -14.08
CA ALA A 66 2.14 8.26 -14.03
C ALA A 66 1.45 7.67 -15.27
N VAL A 67 2.09 7.69 -16.45
CA VAL A 67 1.52 7.14 -17.68
C VAL A 67 1.52 5.62 -17.72
N ASP A 68 2.33 4.98 -16.89
CA ASP A 68 2.44 3.52 -16.84
C ASP A 68 1.38 2.87 -15.93
N VAL A 69 0.62 3.68 -15.19
CA VAL A 69 -0.38 3.20 -14.23
C VAL A 69 -1.70 3.92 -14.46
N ALA A 70 -2.73 3.15 -14.77
CA ALA A 70 -4.08 3.67 -14.95
C ALA A 70 -4.85 3.65 -13.63
N ASP A 71 -5.74 4.63 -13.45
CA ASP A 71 -6.65 4.70 -12.32
C ASP A 71 -5.95 4.65 -10.95
N LEU A 72 -4.81 5.32 -10.84
CA LEU A 72 -4.06 5.39 -9.58
C LEU A 72 -4.83 6.23 -8.57
N GLN A 73 -5.28 5.59 -7.49
CA GLN A 73 -6.06 6.22 -6.44
C GLN A 73 -5.63 5.75 -5.07
N MET A 74 -5.62 6.66 -4.12
CA MET A 74 -5.50 6.30 -2.70
C MET A 74 -6.83 5.70 -2.23
N ARG A 75 -6.78 4.49 -1.70
CA ARG A 75 -7.98 3.74 -1.32
C ARG A 75 -8.07 3.45 0.17
N TYR A 76 -6.94 3.47 0.87
CA TYR A 76 -6.89 3.18 2.30
C TYR A 76 -5.90 4.08 3.02
N ILE A 77 -6.26 4.46 4.23
CA ILE A 77 -5.34 5.02 5.22
C ILE A 77 -5.49 4.15 6.47
N THR A 78 -4.39 3.57 6.94
CA THR A 78 -4.41 2.79 8.18
C THR A 78 -3.58 3.47 9.27
N TYR A 79 -4.05 3.33 10.49
CA TYR A 79 -3.42 3.87 11.69
C TYR A 79 -3.11 2.74 12.66
N ARG A 80 -1.92 2.77 13.23
CA ARG A 80 -1.50 1.86 14.28
C ARG A 80 -0.60 2.57 15.28
N LEU A 81 -0.89 2.39 16.55
CA LEU A 81 0.02 2.82 17.60
C LEU A 81 1.01 1.69 17.90
N LYS A 82 2.29 1.97 17.80
CA LYS A 82 3.36 1.03 18.15
C LYS A 82 4.54 1.75 18.77
N ASP A 83 4.95 1.33 19.96
CA ASP A 83 6.10 1.87 20.69
C ASP A 83 6.05 3.41 20.84
N GLY A 84 4.86 3.96 21.11
CA GLY A 84 4.64 5.39 21.25
C GLY A 84 4.61 6.19 19.95
N GLU A 85 4.67 5.52 18.81
CA GLU A 85 4.66 6.10 17.49
C GLU A 85 3.34 5.80 16.76
N ILE A 86 2.71 6.82 16.19
CA ILE A 86 1.54 6.64 15.31
C ILE A 86 2.05 6.35 13.91
N ARG A 87 1.79 5.14 13.44
CA ARG A 87 2.14 4.71 12.10
C ARG A 87 0.95 4.89 11.19
N GLN A 88 1.13 5.70 10.16
CA GLN A 88 0.13 6.00 9.14
C GLN A 88 0.61 5.46 7.81
N ASN A 89 -0.19 4.55 7.21
CA ASN A 89 0.11 4.00 5.90
C ASN A 89 -0.97 4.42 4.92
N TYR A 90 -0.55 5.00 3.81
CA TYR A 90 -1.41 5.47 2.73
C TYR A 90 -1.27 4.47 1.57
N TYR A 91 -2.35 3.75 1.28
CA TYR A 91 -2.33 2.69 0.28
C TYR A 91 -3.02 3.13 -0.99
N PHE A 92 -2.27 3.08 -2.08
CA PHE A 92 -2.74 3.32 -3.43
C PHE A 92 -2.98 2.01 -4.15
N PHE A 93 -3.96 2.01 -5.02
CA PHE A 93 -4.18 0.96 -6.02
C PHE A 93 -4.18 1.60 -7.40
N GLY A 94 -3.69 0.87 -8.38
CA GLY A 94 -3.68 1.31 -9.77
C GLY A 94 -3.47 0.10 -10.68
N ARG A 95 -3.94 0.21 -11.91
CA ARG A 95 -3.78 -0.85 -12.91
C ARG A 95 -2.50 -0.61 -13.71
N LEU A 96 -1.63 -1.60 -13.72
CA LEU A 96 -0.41 -1.54 -14.53
C LEU A 96 -0.77 -1.53 -16.01
N ALA A 97 -0.33 -0.50 -16.72
CA ALA A 97 -0.67 -0.23 -18.12
C ALA A 97 0.55 -0.34 -19.05
N THR A 98 1.61 -0.98 -18.61
CA THR A 98 2.81 -1.24 -19.43
C THR A 98 3.11 -2.73 -19.47
N ASP A 99 3.64 -3.20 -20.61
CA ASP A 99 4.08 -4.59 -20.81
C ASP A 99 5.55 -4.80 -20.46
N ARG A 100 6.23 -3.77 -20.00
CA ARG A 100 7.64 -3.90 -19.61
C ARG A 100 7.81 -4.89 -18.48
N GLU A 101 8.84 -5.71 -18.54
CA GLU A 101 9.27 -6.51 -17.42
C GLU A 101 9.79 -5.60 -16.31
N LEU A 102 9.19 -5.67 -15.14
CA LEU A 102 9.57 -4.87 -13.99
C LEU A 102 10.55 -5.63 -13.11
N LYS A 103 11.53 -4.90 -12.58
CA LYS A 103 12.48 -5.42 -11.61
C LYS A 103 12.61 -4.43 -10.47
N SER A 104 12.85 -4.93 -9.28
CA SER A 104 13.12 -4.13 -8.10
C SER A 104 14.46 -4.53 -7.49
N SER A 105 15.24 -3.55 -7.07
CA SER A 105 16.47 -3.79 -6.27
C SER A 105 16.16 -4.20 -4.82
N GLU A 106 14.93 -4.03 -4.40
CA GLU A 106 14.46 -4.26 -3.02
C GLU A 106 14.06 -5.72 -2.76
N GLY A 107 13.88 -6.52 -3.80
CA GLY A 107 13.46 -7.91 -3.69
C GLY A 107 12.93 -8.47 -5.00
N THR A 108 12.09 -9.49 -4.91
CA THR A 108 11.52 -10.17 -6.08
C THR A 108 10.05 -9.79 -6.25
N LEU A 109 9.70 -9.31 -7.43
CA LEU A 109 8.30 -9.01 -7.79
C LEU A 109 7.58 -10.29 -8.20
N ARG A 110 6.37 -10.47 -7.68
CA ARG A 110 5.51 -11.61 -8.00
C ARG A 110 4.06 -11.18 -8.14
N TRP A 111 3.39 -11.71 -9.17
CA TRP A 111 1.95 -11.60 -9.31
C TRP A 111 1.28 -12.60 -8.38
N ILE A 112 0.45 -12.11 -7.49
CA ILE A 112 -0.30 -12.93 -6.54
C ILE A 112 -1.76 -12.94 -6.98
N PRO A 113 -2.34 -14.11 -7.29
CA PRO A 113 -3.77 -14.18 -7.60
C PRO A 113 -4.60 -13.80 -6.37
N TYR A 114 -5.81 -13.31 -6.58
CA TYR A 114 -6.66 -12.81 -5.49
C TYR A 114 -6.90 -13.87 -4.40
N GLU A 115 -7.08 -15.10 -4.78
CA GLU A 115 -7.29 -16.23 -3.86
C GLU A 115 -6.01 -16.64 -3.10
N GLY A 116 -4.87 -16.10 -3.45
CA GLY A 116 -3.59 -16.42 -2.82
C GLY A 116 -3.23 -15.57 -1.60
N PHE A 117 -4.00 -14.53 -1.30
CA PHE A 117 -3.63 -13.56 -0.26
C PHE A 117 -3.87 -14.05 1.17
N GLU A 118 -4.83 -14.93 1.39
CA GLU A 118 -5.15 -15.41 2.73
C GLU A 118 -3.96 -16.08 3.41
N GLU A 119 -3.21 -16.88 2.68
CA GLU A 119 -2.04 -17.62 3.16
C GLU A 119 -0.72 -16.84 3.01
N LEU A 120 -0.77 -15.68 2.37
CA LEU A 120 0.44 -14.91 2.08
C LEU A 120 1.03 -14.29 3.34
N ASN A 121 2.34 -14.42 3.52
CA ASN A 121 3.03 -13.79 4.66
C ASN A 121 3.24 -12.30 4.41
N MET A 122 2.47 -11.48 5.10
CA MET A 122 2.44 -10.02 4.97
C MET A 122 2.51 -9.34 6.34
N PRO A 123 2.95 -8.08 6.41
CA PRO A 123 2.75 -7.28 7.62
C PRO A 123 1.26 -7.17 7.98
N VAL A 124 0.96 -7.18 9.28
CA VAL A 124 -0.41 -7.33 9.78
C VAL A 124 -1.40 -6.30 9.23
N SER A 125 -1.07 -5.01 9.29
CA SER A 125 -1.99 -3.97 8.81
C SER A 125 -2.21 -4.05 7.29
N ALA A 126 -1.15 -4.34 6.53
CA ALA A 126 -1.25 -4.53 5.08
C ALA A 126 -2.10 -5.76 4.74
N LYS A 127 -1.95 -6.85 5.50
CA LYS A 127 -2.77 -8.06 5.34
C LYS A 127 -4.25 -7.78 5.53
N HIS A 128 -4.59 -7.11 6.62
CA HIS A 128 -5.98 -6.74 6.89
C HIS A 128 -6.55 -5.83 5.79
N MET A 129 -5.76 -4.87 5.34
CA MET A 129 -6.15 -3.95 4.28
C MET A 129 -6.40 -4.69 2.96
N ILE A 130 -5.47 -5.55 2.54
CA ILE A 130 -5.62 -6.27 1.28
C ILE A 130 -6.82 -7.23 1.29
N LEU A 131 -7.07 -7.91 2.40
CA LEU A 131 -8.23 -8.78 2.54
C LEU A 131 -9.53 -7.99 2.48
N HIS A 132 -9.60 -6.82 3.13
CA HIS A 132 -10.75 -5.93 3.00
C HIS A 132 -10.94 -5.43 1.57
N TYR A 133 -9.85 -5.06 0.89
CA TYR A 133 -9.91 -4.67 -0.52
C TYR A 133 -10.51 -5.78 -1.39
N LEU A 134 -10.04 -7.01 -1.23
CA LEU A 134 -10.52 -8.14 -2.03
C LEU A 134 -11.99 -8.49 -1.76
N GLU A 135 -12.44 -8.36 -0.53
CA GLU A 135 -13.80 -8.69 -0.12
C GLU A 135 -14.81 -7.55 -0.36
N VAL A 136 -14.39 -6.31 -0.16
CA VAL A 136 -15.26 -5.14 -0.16
C VAL A 136 -14.77 -4.04 -1.10
N GLY A 137 -13.58 -3.50 -0.86
CA GLY A 137 -13.13 -2.25 -1.47
C GLY A 137 -12.96 -2.31 -2.98
N ARG A 138 -12.62 -3.44 -3.57
CA ARG A 138 -12.48 -3.57 -5.03
C ARG A 138 -13.80 -3.43 -5.78
N PHE A 139 -14.93 -3.52 -5.09
CA PHE A 139 -16.26 -3.40 -5.68
C PHE A 139 -16.85 -1.99 -5.55
N ASP A 140 -16.11 -1.07 -4.94
CA ASP A 140 -16.48 0.33 -4.82
C ASP A 140 -15.26 1.24 -5.10
N GLU A 141 -15.45 2.54 -4.95
CA GLU A 141 -14.39 3.55 -5.12
C GLU A 141 -14.12 4.35 -3.84
N ASN A 142 -14.60 3.86 -2.70
CA ASN A 142 -14.46 4.57 -1.44
C ASN A 142 -13.01 4.64 -0.96
N LEU A 143 -12.70 5.72 -0.25
CA LEU A 143 -11.53 5.82 0.59
C LEU A 143 -11.90 5.30 1.98
N TYR A 144 -11.12 4.36 2.49
CA TYR A 144 -11.34 3.77 3.82
C TYR A 144 -10.27 4.20 4.81
N ALA A 145 -10.71 4.57 6.01
CA ALA A 145 -9.81 4.71 7.17
C ALA A 145 -9.86 3.41 7.98
N GLY A 146 -8.70 2.87 8.35
CA GLY A 146 -8.58 1.67 9.15
C GLY A 146 -7.79 1.89 10.42
N ILE A 147 -8.33 1.42 11.55
CA ILE A 147 -7.63 1.42 12.84
C ILE A 147 -7.21 -0.01 13.16
N THR A 148 -5.91 -0.27 13.22
CA THR A 148 -5.39 -1.60 13.57
C THR A 148 -5.36 -1.77 15.08
N GLU A 149 -6.08 -2.76 15.54
CA GLU A 149 -6.26 -3.14 16.94
C GLU A 149 -5.71 -4.56 17.17
N LYS A 150 -5.74 -5.00 18.43
CA LYS A 150 -5.28 -6.34 18.80
C LYS A 150 -6.04 -7.47 18.10
N GLY A 151 -7.32 -7.27 17.79
CA GLY A 151 -8.20 -8.27 17.17
C GLY A 151 -8.38 -8.13 15.66
N GLY A 152 -7.76 -7.16 15.03
CA GLY A 152 -7.91 -6.91 13.59
C GLY A 152 -7.84 -5.43 13.23
N THR A 153 -8.33 -5.07 12.07
CA THR A 153 -8.43 -3.67 11.63
C THR A 153 -9.89 -3.35 11.34
N ARG A 154 -10.37 -2.26 11.91
CA ARG A 154 -11.70 -1.74 11.61
C ARG A 154 -11.59 -0.72 10.48
N PHE A 155 -12.35 -0.93 9.42
CA PHE A 155 -12.38 -0.04 8.26
C PHE A 155 -13.69 0.74 8.21
N VAL A 156 -13.58 2.05 7.99
CA VAL A 156 -14.71 2.97 7.85
C VAL A 156 -14.58 3.71 6.54
N PRO A 157 -15.60 3.70 5.67
CA PRO A 157 -15.58 4.54 4.48
C PRO A 157 -15.59 6.01 4.87
N MET A 158 -14.75 6.80 4.23
CA MET A 158 -14.70 8.25 4.43
C MET A 158 -15.60 8.91 3.39
N GLU A 159 -16.57 9.65 3.85
CA GLU A 159 -17.45 10.44 3.00
C GLU A 159 -16.95 11.87 2.91
N ASP A 160 -17.10 12.48 1.74
CA ASP A 160 -16.86 13.91 1.58
C ASP A 160 -17.96 14.67 2.32
N PHE A 161 -17.57 15.49 3.26
CA PHE A 161 -18.48 16.16 4.17
C PHE A 161 -18.41 17.67 4.01
N GLU A 162 -19.47 18.23 3.50
CA GLU A 162 -19.69 19.68 3.44
C GLU A 162 -20.47 20.13 4.67
N GLY A 163 -19.74 20.29 5.78
CA GLY A 163 -20.32 20.61 7.06
C GLY A 163 -20.54 22.07 7.35
#